data_f94ae46c35673b59364fa21bc433b311
#
_entry.id   f94ae46c35673b59364fa21bc433b311
#
_cell.length_a   1.000
_cell.length_b   1.000
_cell.length_c   1.000
_cell.angle_alpha   90.00
_cell.angle_beta   90.00
_cell.angle_gamma   90.00
#
_symmetry.space_group_name_H-M   'P 1'
#
loop_
_entity.id
_entity.type
_entity.pdbx_description
1 polymer ?
#
loop_
_entity_poly.entity_id
_entity_poly.type
_entity_poly.pdbx_seq_one_letter_code
_entity_poly.pdbx_strand_id
1 'polypeptide(L)'
;MKKIYTIGRDEGCDIVIPDNTDVISRLHATIRIEAGDKIFLTDQSRNGTYINGMKMTSNVEIPVSRKDVVSFAHIYNLDWSMVPKRKNNVLRITFILFPVIAVLGVVAYFIMRTDDGEVAEPLKPMPVESIERTDSVVAKDTSVIKPETPIKAKPKESGKE
;
A
#
# COMPACT_ATOMS: atom_id res chain seq x y z
N MET A 1 -12.02 19.77 1.27
CA MET A 1 -12.15 20.13 -0.15
C MET A 1 -13.43 19.54 -0.69
N LYS A 2 -14.27 20.35 -1.37
CA LYS A 2 -15.48 19.90 -2.06
C LYS A 2 -15.11 18.85 -3.10
N LYS A 3 -15.88 17.77 -3.17
CA LYS A 3 -15.60 16.66 -4.10
C LYS A 3 -16.51 16.69 -5.32
N ILE A 4 -17.65 17.36 -5.21
CA ILE A 4 -18.70 17.44 -6.24
C ILE A 4 -18.89 18.90 -6.60
N TYR A 5 -18.90 19.21 -7.87
CA TYR A 5 -19.12 20.54 -8.44
C TYR A 5 -20.34 20.47 -9.37
N THR A 6 -21.23 21.42 -9.22
CA THR A 6 -22.44 21.56 -10.02
C THR A 6 -22.20 22.48 -11.19
N ILE A 7 -22.78 22.16 -12.35
CA ILE A 7 -22.66 22.93 -13.59
C ILE A 7 -24.07 23.19 -14.11
N GLY A 8 -24.36 24.41 -14.50
CA GLY A 8 -25.64 24.78 -15.05
C GLY A 8 -25.79 26.28 -15.25
N ARG A 9 -26.97 26.72 -15.65
CA ARG A 9 -27.27 28.15 -15.82
C ARG A 9 -27.72 28.86 -14.53
N ASP A 10 -28.04 28.08 -13.49
CA ASP A 10 -28.42 28.63 -12.20
C ASP A 10 -27.23 29.25 -11.49
N GLU A 11 -27.42 30.46 -10.93
CA GLU A 11 -26.36 31.16 -10.17
C GLU A 11 -25.91 30.40 -8.94
N GLY A 12 -26.70 29.45 -8.43
CA GLY A 12 -26.34 28.56 -7.34
C GLY A 12 -25.37 27.44 -7.73
N CYS A 13 -25.06 27.26 -9.02
CA CYS A 13 -24.08 26.29 -9.48
C CYS A 13 -22.65 26.73 -9.18
N ASP A 14 -21.76 25.77 -8.99
CA ASP A 14 -20.32 26.06 -8.81
C ASP A 14 -19.67 26.58 -10.10
N ILE A 15 -20.14 26.11 -11.24
CA ILE A 15 -19.74 26.53 -12.59
C ILE A 15 -21.02 27.02 -13.30
N VAL A 16 -21.15 28.31 -13.40
CA VAL A 16 -22.30 28.95 -14.03
C VAL A 16 -22.04 29.12 -15.52
N ILE A 17 -22.95 28.60 -16.34
CA ILE A 17 -22.95 28.79 -17.80
C ILE A 17 -24.00 29.84 -18.12
N PRO A 18 -23.62 31.04 -18.60
CA PRO A 18 -24.57 32.04 -18.98
C PRO A 18 -25.38 31.60 -20.19
N ASP A 19 -26.67 31.40 -20.02
CA ASP A 19 -27.59 31.00 -21.09
C ASP A 19 -28.95 31.70 -20.92
N ASN A 20 -29.28 32.54 -21.91
CA ASN A 20 -30.53 33.25 -21.98
C ASN A 20 -31.60 32.53 -22.84
N THR A 21 -31.25 31.34 -23.35
CA THR A 21 -32.06 30.62 -24.31
C THR A 21 -32.80 29.39 -23.70
N ASP A 22 -32.58 29.15 -22.41
CA ASP A 22 -33.09 27.98 -21.67
C ASP A 22 -32.63 26.62 -22.24
N VAL A 23 -31.63 26.59 -23.08
CA VAL A 23 -31.04 25.37 -23.66
C VAL A 23 -30.22 24.65 -22.63
N ILE A 24 -29.47 25.39 -21.82
CA ILE A 24 -28.74 24.84 -20.66
C ILE A 24 -29.71 24.70 -19.48
N SER A 25 -29.79 23.52 -18.88
CA SER A 25 -30.61 23.27 -17.68
C SER A 25 -30.04 24.04 -16.47
N ARG A 26 -30.92 24.42 -15.53
CA ARG A 26 -30.52 25.10 -14.29
C ARG A 26 -29.41 24.31 -13.58
N LEU A 27 -29.62 23.02 -13.39
CA LEU A 27 -28.59 22.03 -13.04
C LEU A 27 -28.46 21.12 -14.28
N HIS A 28 -27.32 21.24 -14.99
CA HIS A 28 -27.11 20.55 -16.25
C HIS A 28 -26.26 19.28 -16.05
N ALA A 29 -25.21 19.40 -15.28
CA ALA A 29 -24.30 18.30 -15.01
C ALA A 29 -23.65 18.44 -13.64
N THR A 30 -23.09 17.35 -13.15
CA THR A 30 -22.20 17.36 -11.97
C THR A 30 -20.87 16.73 -12.29
N ILE A 31 -19.82 17.31 -11.72
CA ILE A 31 -18.45 16.78 -11.77
C ILE A 31 -18.04 16.32 -10.38
N ARG A 32 -17.65 15.06 -10.26
CA ARG A 32 -17.07 14.51 -9.04
C ARG A 32 -15.56 14.29 -9.25
N ILE A 33 -14.74 14.81 -8.32
CA ILE A 33 -13.28 14.71 -8.39
C ILE A 33 -12.78 13.85 -7.24
N GLU A 34 -12.10 12.76 -7.58
CA GLU A 34 -11.45 11.85 -6.62
C GLU A 34 -9.95 12.14 -6.45
N ALA A 35 -9.33 11.35 -5.58
CA ALA A 35 -7.88 11.39 -5.39
C ALA A 35 -7.18 11.02 -6.70
N GLY A 36 -6.09 11.74 -7.03
CA GLY A 36 -5.38 11.50 -8.29
C GLY A 36 -5.94 12.26 -9.48
N ASP A 37 -6.80 13.26 -9.24
CA ASP A 37 -7.47 14.05 -10.30
C ASP A 37 -8.32 13.17 -11.25
N LYS A 38 -8.85 12.06 -10.71
CA LYS A 38 -9.84 11.26 -11.42
C LYS A 38 -11.16 12.02 -11.43
N ILE A 39 -11.68 12.28 -12.60
CA ILE A 39 -12.86 13.11 -12.80
C ILE A 39 -13.97 12.23 -13.36
N PHE A 40 -15.16 12.38 -12.77
CA PHE A 40 -16.38 11.72 -13.23
C PHE A 40 -17.43 12.78 -13.52
N LEU A 41 -18.10 12.62 -14.63
CA LEU A 41 -19.15 13.52 -15.08
C LEU A 41 -20.50 12.78 -15.10
N THR A 42 -21.55 13.43 -14.61
CA THR A 42 -22.91 12.93 -14.65
C THR A 42 -23.80 13.95 -15.33
N ASP A 43 -24.52 13.56 -16.38
CA ASP A 43 -25.50 14.38 -17.06
C ASP A 43 -26.86 14.35 -16.35
N GLN A 44 -27.42 15.52 -16.08
CA GLN A 44 -28.74 15.69 -15.45
C GLN A 44 -29.64 16.64 -16.28
N SER A 45 -29.23 16.87 -17.51
CA SER A 45 -29.87 17.85 -18.37
C SER A 45 -31.02 17.30 -19.20
N ARG A 46 -31.80 18.19 -19.77
CA ARG A 46 -32.81 17.87 -20.78
C ARG A 46 -32.24 17.70 -22.18
N ASN A 47 -31.27 18.52 -22.53
CA ASN A 47 -30.71 18.57 -23.89
C ASN A 47 -29.43 17.73 -24.06
N GLY A 48 -28.88 17.20 -22.97
CA GLY A 48 -27.78 16.26 -22.98
C GLY A 48 -26.41 16.92 -22.90
N THR A 49 -25.51 16.15 -22.31
CA THR A 49 -24.07 16.44 -22.26
C THR A 49 -23.33 15.50 -23.22
N TYR A 50 -22.30 15.99 -23.86
CA TYR A 50 -21.54 15.26 -24.89
C TYR A 50 -20.06 15.22 -24.52
N ILE A 51 -19.43 14.07 -24.69
CA ILE A 51 -18.00 13.87 -24.51
C ILE A 51 -17.41 13.51 -25.87
N ASN A 52 -16.48 14.32 -26.38
CA ASN A 52 -15.83 14.12 -27.69
C ASN A 52 -16.88 13.94 -28.83
N GLY A 53 -18.00 14.66 -28.73
CA GLY A 53 -19.11 14.61 -29.71
C GLY A 53 -20.13 13.49 -29.47
N MET A 54 -19.90 12.55 -28.56
CA MET A 54 -20.84 11.48 -28.23
C MET A 54 -21.73 11.87 -27.05
N LYS A 55 -23.04 11.66 -27.18
CA LYS A 55 -24.01 11.96 -26.13
C LYS A 55 -23.85 11.00 -24.97
N MET A 56 -23.80 11.53 -23.76
CA MET A 56 -23.79 10.74 -22.52
C MET A 56 -25.17 10.14 -22.23
N THR A 57 -25.17 9.01 -21.54
CA THR A 57 -26.40 8.48 -20.90
C THR A 57 -26.72 9.34 -19.68
N SER A 58 -27.92 9.84 -19.58
CA SER A 58 -28.37 10.67 -18.48
C SER A 58 -28.38 9.90 -17.16
N ASN A 59 -27.96 10.57 -16.07
CA ASN A 59 -27.86 10.04 -14.73
C ASN A 59 -26.86 8.87 -14.56
N VAL A 60 -25.95 8.69 -15.53
CA VAL A 60 -24.86 7.73 -15.44
C VAL A 60 -23.55 8.47 -15.25
N GLU A 61 -22.74 8.01 -14.30
CA GLU A 61 -21.43 8.57 -14.01
C GLU A 61 -20.40 8.02 -14.99
N ILE A 62 -19.77 8.89 -15.79
CA ILE A 62 -18.80 8.52 -16.81
C ILE A 62 -17.42 9.13 -16.46
N PRO A 63 -16.33 8.35 -16.46
CA PRO A 63 -15.00 8.87 -16.24
C PRO A 63 -14.58 9.75 -17.43
N VAL A 64 -14.02 10.92 -17.12
CA VAL A 64 -13.53 11.88 -18.11
C VAL A 64 -12.15 12.39 -17.77
N SER A 65 -11.44 12.84 -18.78
CA SER A 65 -10.11 13.44 -18.65
C SER A 65 -10.18 14.94 -18.98
N ARG A 66 -9.26 15.73 -18.43
CA ARG A 66 -9.13 17.15 -18.82
C ARG A 66 -8.73 17.37 -20.28
N LYS A 67 -8.39 16.29 -21.00
CA LYS A 67 -8.12 16.33 -22.44
C LYS A 67 -9.38 16.15 -23.28
N ASP A 68 -10.46 15.65 -22.67
CA ASP A 68 -11.72 15.42 -23.38
C ASP A 68 -12.45 16.74 -23.60
N VAL A 69 -13.09 16.85 -24.75
CA VAL A 69 -13.97 17.96 -25.08
C VAL A 69 -15.36 17.62 -24.54
N VAL A 70 -15.74 18.31 -23.47
CA VAL A 70 -17.10 18.18 -22.90
C VAL A 70 -17.93 19.34 -23.39
N SER A 71 -19.08 19.06 -24.03
CA SER A 71 -20.02 20.10 -24.46
C SER A 71 -21.40 19.88 -23.88
N PHE A 72 -22.03 20.97 -23.50
CA PHE A 72 -23.39 21.00 -22.97
C PHE A 72 -24.34 21.46 -24.06
N ALA A 73 -25.33 20.59 -24.38
CA ALA A 73 -26.30 20.83 -25.44
C ALA A 73 -25.68 21.22 -26.81
N HIS A 74 -24.46 20.87 -27.10
CA HIS A 74 -23.63 21.27 -28.28
C HIS A 74 -23.39 22.80 -28.43
N ILE A 75 -23.78 23.61 -27.46
CA ILE A 75 -23.65 25.08 -27.59
C ILE A 75 -22.54 25.63 -26.67
N TYR A 76 -22.18 24.94 -25.61
CA TYR A 76 -21.15 25.40 -24.67
C TYR A 76 -20.14 24.31 -24.39
N ASN A 77 -18.86 24.63 -24.51
CA ASN A 77 -17.78 23.72 -24.15
C ASN A 77 -17.28 24.01 -22.74
N LEU A 78 -17.07 22.96 -21.95
CA LEU A 78 -16.52 23.08 -20.61
C LEU A 78 -15.08 23.63 -20.66
N ASP A 79 -14.86 24.76 -19.99
CA ASP A 79 -13.51 25.21 -19.71
C ASP A 79 -12.95 24.48 -18.47
N TRP A 80 -11.99 23.62 -18.69
CA TRP A 80 -11.34 22.86 -17.63
C TRP A 80 -10.57 23.72 -16.62
N SER A 81 -10.30 25.00 -16.93
CA SER A 81 -9.69 25.94 -15.98
C SER A 81 -10.62 26.27 -14.82
N MET A 82 -11.96 26.22 -15.03
CA MET A 82 -12.97 26.42 -14.01
C MET A 82 -13.06 25.25 -13.05
N VAL A 83 -12.60 24.06 -13.45
CA VAL A 83 -12.69 22.84 -12.64
C VAL A 83 -11.44 22.72 -11.77
N PRO A 84 -11.55 22.79 -10.43
CA PRO A 84 -10.40 22.75 -9.54
C PRO A 84 -9.56 21.49 -9.72
N LYS A 85 -8.24 21.65 -9.70
CA LYS A 85 -7.30 20.52 -9.70
C LYS A 85 -7.11 19.99 -8.29
N ARG A 86 -7.26 18.68 -8.12
CA ARG A 86 -6.98 18.04 -6.85
C ARG A 86 -5.51 17.63 -6.79
N LYS A 87 -4.72 18.33 -5.97
CA LYS A 87 -3.30 17.99 -5.76
C LYS A 87 -3.18 16.62 -5.10
N ASN A 88 -2.42 15.74 -5.71
CA ASN A 88 -2.00 14.48 -5.09
C ASN A 88 -0.95 14.75 -4.02
N ASN A 89 -1.28 14.44 -2.77
CA ASN A 89 -0.31 14.49 -1.68
C ASN A 89 0.60 13.23 -1.64
N VAL A 90 0.44 12.30 -2.58
CA VAL A 90 1.21 11.04 -2.60
C VAL A 90 2.72 11.33 -2.67
N LEU A 91 3.14 12.28 -3.52
CA LEU A 91 4.54 12.68 -3.61
C LEU A 91 5.10 13.24 -2.29
N ARG A 92 4.30 13.98 -1.51
CA ARG A 92 4.75 14.50 -0.22
C ARG A 92 4.99 13.37 0.81
N ILE A 93 4.15 12.35 0.79
CA ILE A 93 4.29 11.19 1.70
C ILE A 93 5.55 10.38 1.32
N THR A 94 5.83 10.22 0.04
CA THR A 94 7.02 9.49 -0.43
C THR A 94 8.31 10.21 -0.03
N PHE A 95 8.36 11.55 -0.14
CA PHE A 95 9.53 12.34 0.28
C PHE A 95 9.77 12.35 1.80
N ILE A 96 8.74 12.10 2.61
CA ILE A 96 8.88 12.00 4.08
C ILE A 96 9.27 10.58 4.49
N LEU A 97 8.69 9.55 3.86
CA LEU A 97 8.95 8.15 4.19
C LEU A 97 10.34 7.68 3.77
N PHE A 98 10.85 8.14 2.62
CA PHE A 98 12.14 7.71 2.09
C PHE A 98 13.32 8.01 3.02
N PRO A 99 13.50 9.23 3.56
CA PRO A 99 14.58 9.52 4.50
C PRO A 99 14.43 8.78 5.83
N VAL A 100 13.21 8.52 6.31
CA VAL A 100 12.98 7.76 7.55
C VAL A 100 13.44 6.31 7.38
N ILE A 101 13.11 5.67 6.26
CA ILE A 101 13.55 4.31 5.95
C ILE A 101 15.08 4.26 5.79
N ALA A 102 15.68 5.26 5.14
CA ALA A 102 17.12 5.35 4.96
C ALA A 102 17.84 5.47 6.32
N VAL A 103 17.34 6.33 7.23
CA VAL A 103 17.93 6.48 8.58
C VAL A 103 17.78 5.21 9.39
N LEU A 104 16.60 4.55 9.35
CA LEU A 104 16.41 3.26 10.03
C LEU A 104 17.34 2.17 9.49
N GLY A 105 17.56 2.13 8.17
CA GLY A 105 18.50 1.21 7.54
C GLY A 105 19.96 1.44 8.00
N VAL A 106 20.39 2.70 8.10
CA VAL A 106 21.72 3.06 8.59
C VAL A 106 21.87 2.68 10.07
N VAL A 107 20.88 2.96 10.91
CA VAL A 107 20.89 2.58 12.32
C VAL A 107 20.95 1.06 12.48
N ALA A 108 20.14 0.30 11.74
CA ALA A 108 20.16 -1.15 11.75
C ALA A 108 21.52 -1.71 11.29
N TYR A 109 22.12 -1.11 10.25
CA TYR A 109 23.47 -1.47 9.78
C TYR A 109 24.53 -1.23 10.86
N PHE A 110 24.49 -0.09 11.57
CA PHE A 110 25.41 0.18 12.67
C PHE A 110 25.22 -0.78 13.85
N ILE A 111 23.98 -1.11 14.23
CA ILE A 111 23.70 -2.07 15.30
C ILE A 111 24.25 -3.47 14.94
N MET A 112 24.05 -3.93 13.70
CA MET A 112 24.60 -5.22 13.25
C MET A 112 26.12 -5.23 13.17
N ARG A 113 26.76 -4.09 12.94
CA ARG A 113 28.21 -3.99 12.84
C ARG A 113 28.92 -3.88 14.19
N THR A 114 28.23 -3.53 15.27
CA THR A 114 28.80 -3.41 16.62
C THR A 114 28.90 -4.74 17.36
N ASP A 115 28.44 -5.85 16.73
CA ASP A 115 28.48 -7.18 17.36
C ASP A 115 29.75 -7.99 17.02
N ASP A 116 30.69 -7.40 16.27
CA ASP A 116 31.98 -8.02 15.98
C ASP A 116 33.07 -7.39 16.83
N GLY A 117 33.30 -7.89 18.04
CA GLY A 117 34.55 -7.58 18.68
C GLY A 117 34.62 -7.53 20.19
N GLU A 118 34.36 -8.62 20.86
CA GLU A 118 35.13 -8.92 22.04
C GLU A 118 35.57 -10.37 21.96
N VAL A 119 36.67 -10.56 21.23
CA VAL A 119 37.46 -11.78 21.31
C VAL A 119 38.13 -11.74 22.67
N ALA A 120 37.59 -12.53 23.59
CA ALA A 120 38.24 -12.81 24.86
C ALA A 120 39.68 -13.29 24.59
N GLU A 121 40.66 -12.54 25.08
CA GLU A 121 42.07 -12.90 25.06
C GLU A 121 42.24 -14.31 25.65
N PRO A 122 42.93 -15.25 24.99
CA PRO A 122 43.17 -16.56 25.55
C PRO A 122 44.07 -16.41 26.77
N LEU A 123 43.58 -16.84 27.95
CA LEU A 123 44.31 -16.94 29.18
C LEU A 123 45.60 -17.73 28.95
N LYS A 124 46.76 -17.08 29.20
CA LYS A 124 48.08 -17.71 29.21
C LYS A 124 48.07 -18.91 30.16
N PRO A 125 48.58 -20.09 29.75
CA PRO A 125 48.71 -21.23 30.64
C PRO A 125 49.76 -20.93 31.73
N MET A 126 49.32 -21.06 32.98
CA MET A 126 50.20 -21.01 34.13
C MET A 126 51.11 -22.28 34.16
N PRO A 127 52.37 -22.19 34.57
CA PRO A 127 53.27 -23.32 34.62
C PRO A 127 52.77 -24.32 35.69
N VAL A 128 52.67 -25.57 35.30
CA VAL A 128 52.37 -26.67 36.21
C VAL A 128 53.69 -27.04 36.91
N GLU A 129 53.75 -26.72 38.17
CA GLU A 129 54.81 -27.22 39.07
C GLU A 129 54.49 -28.65 39.44
N SER A 130 55.40 -29.52 39.15
CA SER A 130 55.43 -30.94 39.42
C SER A 130 55.40 -31.25 40.91
N ILE A 131 54.43 -32.07 41.37
CA ILE A 131 54.61 -32.78 42.61
C ILE A 131 54.32 -34.26 42.35
N GLU A 132 55.38 -35.01 42.75
CA GLU A 132 55.53 -36.44 42.66
C GLU A 132 54.57 -37.27 43.47
N ARG A 133 54.27 -38.45 42.91
CA ARG A 133 54.06 -39.76 43.47
C ARG A 133 53.44 -39.89 44.90
N THR A 134 52.46 -40.69 44.97
CA THR A 134 52.57 -41.99 45.64
C THR A 134 51.42 -42.95 45.29
N ASP A 135 51.84 -44.16 45.21
CA ASP A 135 51.20 -45.42 44.88
C ASP A 135 49.96 -45.80 45.70
N SER A 136 49.20 -46.62 45.09
CA SER A 136 48.73 -47.95 45.52
C SER A 136 47.17 -48.07 45.53
N VAL A 137 46.70 -48.90 44.76
CA VAL A 137 46.33 -50.31 44.80
C VAL A 137 44.81 -50.59 44.85
N VAL A 138 44.44 -51.46 43.94
CA VAL A 138 43.46 -52.54 44.02
C VAL A 138 41.97 -52.26 43.70
N ALA A 139 41.58 -52.66 42.54
CA ALA A 139 40.85 -53.84 42.07
C ALA A 139 39.32 -53.86 42.19
N LYS A 140 38.79 -54.32 41.09
CA LYS A 140 37.67 -55.23 40.90
C LYS A 140 36.25 -54.65 41.11
N ASP A 141 35.30 -54.96 40.35
CA ASP A 141 34.94 -55.95 39.38
C ASP A 141 33.63 -55.53 38.66
N THR A 142 33.57 -55.82 37.42
CA THR A 142 32.66 -56.66 36.67
C THR A 142 31.14 -56.32 36.71
N SER A 143 30.53 -56.05 35.65
CA SER A 143 29.75 -56.84 34.69
C SER A 143 28.66 -55.96 34.06
N VAL A 144 28.66 -55.82 32.76
CA VAL A 144 27.93 -56.57 31.73
C VAL A 144 26.41 -56.51 31.96
N ILE A 145 25.75 -55.88 31.06
CA ILE A 145 24.80 -56.50 30.15
C ILE A 145 24.12 -55.42 29.26
N LYS A 146 24.29 -55.59 27.98
CA LYS A 146 23.49 -55.18 26.85
C LYS A 146 22.50 -56.37 26.63
N PRO A 147 21.53 -56.37 25.73
CA PRO A 147 20.85 -55.39 24.89
C PRO A 147 19.30 -55.58 24.92
N GLU A 148 18.54 -54.84 24.15
CA GLU A 148 17.66 -55.29 23.07
C GLU A 148 16.54 -54.32 22.72
N THR A 149 16.51 -53.96 21.47
CA THR A 149 15.33 -53.60 20.66
C THR A 149 14.64 -54.92 20.22
N PRO A 150 13.50 -54.97 19.51
CA PRO A 150 12.63 -53.99 18.86
C PRO A 150 11.12 -54.34 18.94
N ILE A 151 10.29 -53.77 18.07
CA ILE A 151 9.10 -54.28 17.33
C ILE A 151 7.99 -53.19 17.36
N LYS A 152 7.71 -52.47 16.28
CA LYS A 152 6.94 -52.73 15.06
C LYS A 152 5.47 -53.12 15.32
N ALA A 153 4.53 -52.29 14.94
CA ALA A 153 3.41 -52.64 14.06
C ALA A 153 2.41 -51.47 13.83
N LYS A 154 2.24 -51.17 12.59
CA LYS A 154 1.05 -50.68 11.87
C LYS A 154 0.11 -51.91 11.75
N PRO A 155 -1.14 -51.90 11.30
CA PRO A 155 -1.91 -50.87 10.55
C PRO A 155 -3.44 -50.91 10.78
N LYS A 156 -4.14 -50.28 9.79
CA LYS A 156 -5.55 -50.46 9.32
C LYS A 156 -6.57 -49.46 9.83
N GLU A 157 -7.17 -48.70 9.00
CA GLU A 157 -8.00 -48.81 7.78
C GLU A 157 -9.49 -48.73 8.07
N SER A 158 -10.18 -48.02 7.20
CA SER A 158 -11.57 -48.18 6.81
C SER A 158 -12.58 -47.39 7.66
N GLY A 159 -13.51 -46.64 7.18
CA GLY A 159 -14.14 -46.43 5.93
C GLY A 159 -15.45 -45.72 6.15
N LYS A 160 -15.95 -45.13 5.11
CA LYS A 160 -17.37 -44.91 4.76
C LYS A 160 -18.32 -44.34 5.83
N GLU A 161 -18.99 -43.28 5.61
CA GLU A 161 -20.02 -42.96 4.60
C GLU A 161 -20.07 -41.45 4.33
#